data_1d99ba913443239220a5d4164070af9f
#
_entry.id   1d99ba913443239220a5d4164070af9f
#
_cell.length_a   1.000
_cell.length_b   1.000
_cell.length_c   1.000
_cell.angle_alpha   90.00
_cell.angle_beta   90.00
_cell.angle_gamma   90.00
#
_symmetry.space_group_name_H-M   'P 1'
#
loop_
_entity.id
_entity.type
_entity.pdbx_description
1 polymer ?
#
loop_
_entity_poly.entity_id
_entity_poly.type
_entity_poly.pdbx_seq_one_letter_code
_entity_poly.pdbx_strand_id
1 'polypeptide(L)'
;MKRSFLIAVLIAAAVVPSALAADPVPADFKNAAKYCKAVRESKGLEAFATQYGTNKNKRNAFGKCVSKTANAKAEKREDAREGNAANAECKKQQQSDAAKFAQDYKNFGQCMKAQKHDDSD
;
A
#
# COMPACT_ATOMS: atom_id res chain seq x y z
N MET A 1 -60.89 -37.75 -21.05
CA MET A 1 -60.27 -37.26 -19.82
C MET A 1 -58.79 -36.97 -20.12
N LYS A 2 -58.42 -35.72 -20.40
CA LYS A 2 -57.02 -35.33 -20.70
C LYS A 2 -56.41 -34.76 -19.42
N ARG A 3 -55.46 -35.49 -18.83
CA ARG A 3 -54.69 -35.03 -17.66
C ARG A 3 -53.46 -34.27 -18.15
N SER A 4 -53.49 -32.92 -18.07
CA SER A 4 -52.31 -32.09 -18.31
C SER A 4 -51.41 -32.08 -17.06
N PHE A 5 -50.20 -32.63 -17.19
CA PHE A 5 -49.18 -32.53 -16.19
C PHE A 5 -48.39 -31.20 -16.43
N LEU A 6 -48.61 -30.21 -15.56
CA LEU A 6 -47.78 -29.02 -15.51
C LEU A 6 -46.50 -29.38 -14.73
N ILE A 7 -45.39 -29.45 -15.45
CA ILE A 7 -44.04 -29.56 -14.84
C ILE A 7 -43.57 -28.16 -14.48
N ALA A 8 -43.59 -27.84 -13.19
CA ALA A 8 -42.99 -26.62 -12.69
C ALA A 8 -41.47 -26.81 -12.60
N VAL A 9 -40.71 -26.16 -13.49
CA VAL A 9 -39.26 -26.12 -13.43
C VAL A 9 -38.89 -25.02 -12.44
N LEU A 10 -38.44 -25.40 -11.24
CA LEU A 10 -37.83 -24.53 -10.25
C LEU A 10 -36.36 -24.26 -10.66
N ILE A 11 -36.16 -23.08 -11.25
CA ILE A 11 -34.79 -22.58 -11.48
C ILE A 11 -34.29 -22.01 -10.14
N ALA A 12 -33.49 -22.79 -9.42
CA ALA A 12 -32.76 -22.31 -8.27
C ALA A 12 -31.60 -21.43 -8.77
N ALA A 13 -31.78 -20.11 -8.73
CA ALA A 13 -30.70 -19.17 -8.94
C ALA A 13 -29.72 -19.26 -7.76
N ALA A 14 -28.61 -19.96 -7.97
CA ALA A 14 -27.47 -19.94 -7.03
C ALA A 14 -26.86 -18.54 -7.05
N VAL A 15 -27.20 -17.74 -6.06
CA VAL A 15 -26.49 -16.47 -5.77
C VAL A 15 -25.13 -16.88 -5.19
N VAL A 16 -24.10 -16.90 -6.05
CA VAL A 16 -22.72 -17.05 -5.63
C VAL A 16 -22.33 -15.73 -4.97
N PRO A 17 -22.04 -15.68 -3.65
CA PRO A 17 -21.50 -14.47 -3.06
C PRO A 17 -20.12 -14.22 -3.72
N SER A 18 -20.04 -13.18 -4.53
CA SER A 18 -18.75 -12.68 -5.01
C SER A 18 -17.99 -12.21 -3.76
N ALA A 19 -17.13 -13.06 -3.23
CA ALA A 19 -16.14 -12.63 -2.26
C ALA A 19 -15.34 -11.51 -2.94
N LEU A 20 -15.54 -10.28 -2.51
CA LEU A 20 -14.72 -9.14 -2.90
C LEU A 20 -13.31 -9.45 -2.40
N ALA A 21 -12.52 -10.08 -3.24
CA ALA A 21 -11.10 -10.26 -2.97
C ALA A 21 -10.52 -8.87 -2.84
N ALA A 22 -10.03 -8.54 -1.65
CA ALA A 22 -9.38 -7.25 -1.41
C ALA A 22 -8.22 -7.09 -2.41
N ASP A 23 -8.12 -5.87 -2.97
CA ASP A 23 -7.02 -5.55 -3.89
C ASP A 23 -5.66 -5.82 -3.21
N PRO A 24 -4.70 -6.41 -3.93
CA PRO A 24 -3.37 -6.65 -3.39
C PRO A 24 -2.72 -5.37 -2.87
N VAL A 25 -2.13 -5.41 -1.65
CA VAL A 25 -1.44 -4.27 -1.05
C VAL A 25 0.07 -4.48 -1.12
N PRO A 26 0.88 -3.45 -1.49
CA PRO A 26 2.33 -3.60 -1.63
C PRO A 26 3.05 -4.11 -0.38
N ALA A 27 2.48 -3.84 0.81
CA ALA A 27 3.03 -4.26 2.09
C ALA A 27 3.05 -5.79 2.28
N ASP A 28 2.08 -6.50 1.71
CA ASP A 28 1.92 -7.95 1.86
C ASP A 28 2.95 -8.76 1.05
N PHE A 29 3.71 -8.10 0.20
CA PHE A 29 4.66 -8.75 -0.70
C PHE A 29 6.11 -8.39 -0.40
N LYS A 30 6.99 -9.40 -0.37
CA LYS A 30 8.42 -9.21 -0.11
C LYS A 30 9.11 -8.31 -1.14
N ASN A 31 8.68 -8.35 -2.40
CA ASN A 31 9.24 -7.54 -3.47
C ASN A 31 8.16 -6.99 -4.43
N ALA A 32 8.52 -5.93 -5.13
CA ALA A 32 7.63 -5.23 -6.07
C ALA A 32 7.14 -6.13 -7.22
N ALA A 33 7.98 -7.05 -7.71
CA ALA A 33 7.61 -7.93 -8.82
C ALA A 33 6.50 -8.91 -8.44
N LYS A 34 6.55 -9.48 -7.22
CA LYS A 34 5.50 -10.36 -6.70
C LYS A 34 4.18 -9.61 -6.53
N TYR A 35 4.23 -8.40 -5.99
CA TYR A 35 3.06 -7.55 -5.90
C TYR A 35 2.45 -7.26 -7.27
N CYS A 36 3.26 -6.81 -8.23
CA CYS A 36 2.78 -6.48 -9.58
C CYS A 36 2.21 -7.70 -10.33
N LYS A 37 2.76 -8.90 -10.07
CA LYS A 37 2.19 -10.13 -10.59
C LYS A 37 0.79 -10.39 -10.01
N ALA A 38 0.62 -10.27 -8.70
CA ALA A 38 -0.68 -10.45 -8.05
C ALA A 38 -1.71 -9.40 -8.52
N VAL A 39 -1.32 -8.13 -8.65
CA VAL A 39 -2.20 -7.08 -9.20
C VAL A 39 -2.63 -7.39 -10.62
N ARG A 40 -1.70 -7.88 -11.46
CA ARG A 40 -2.02 -8.27 -12.84
C ARG A 40 -2.99 -9.45 -12.91
N GLU A 41 -2.85 -10.40 -12.01
CA GLU A 41 -3.75 -11.56 -11.91
C GLU A 41 -5.14 -11.15 -11.40
N SER A 42 -5.22 -10.27 -10.41
CA SER A 42 -6.51 -9.84 -9.85
C SER A 42 -7.29 -8.90 -10.78
N LYS A 43 -6.62 -7.98 -11.46
CA LYS A 43 -7.25 -6.98 -12.35
C LYS A 43 -7.41 -7.43 -13.81
N GLY A 44 -6.67 -8.45 -14.21
CA GLY A 44 -6.57 -8.87 -15.61
C GLY A 44 -5.56 -8.04 -16.42
N LEU A 45 -5.12 -8.60 -17.55
CA LEU A 45 -4.05 -8.04 -18.36
C LEU A 45 -4.36 -6.65 -18.91
N GLU A 46 -5.57 -6.43 -19.39
CA GLU A 46 -5.97 -5.17 -20.04
C GLU A 46 -6.07 -4.01 -19.05
N ALA A 47 -6.74 -4.23 -17.92
CA ALA A 47 -6.86 -3.21 -16.86
C ALA A 47 -5.49 -2.90 -16.26
N PHE A 48 -4.63 -3.91 -16.04
CA PHE A 48 -3.27 -3.73 -15.59
C PHE A 48 -2.42 -2.93 -16.59
N ALA A 49 -2.50 -3.27 -17.88
CA ALA A 49 -1.79 -2.55 -18.92
C ALA A 49 -2.24 -1.08 -19.04
N THR A 50 -3.52 -0.81 -18.87
CA THR A 50 -4.07 0.54 -18.87
C THR A 50 -3.59 1.34 -17.67
N GLN A 51 -3.53 0.73 -16.49
CA GLN A 51 -3.13 1.39 -15.25
C GLN A 51 -1.64 1.75 -15.19
N TYR A 52 -0.77 0.87 -15.68
CA TYR A 52 0.68 1.01 -15.53
C TYR A 52 1.42 1.26 -16.85
N GLY A 53 0.85 0.90 -17.98
CA GLY A 53 1.50 1.07 -19.27
C GLY A 53 1.53 2.52 -19.72
N THR A 54 2.72 3.02 -20.04
CA THR A 54 2.95 4.41 -20.47
C THR A 54 3.25 4.56 -21.96
N ASN A 55 3.72 3.49 -22.61
CA ASN A 55 3.95 3.50 -24.04
C ASN A 55 2.70 3.13 -24.85
N LYS A 56 2.74 3.37 -26.15
CA LYS A 56 1.59 3.20 -27.06
C LYS A 56 1.03 1.77 -27.05
N ASN A 57 1.89 0.76 -26.96
CA ASN A 57 1.48 -0.65 -26.94
C ASN A 57 1.33 -1.25 -25.52
N LYS A 58 1.50 -0.45 -24.47
CA LYS A 58 1.36 -0.84 -23.05
C LYS A 58 2.25 -2.00 -22.57
N ARG A 59 3.22 -2.45 -23.40
CA ARG A 59 4.12 -3.57 -23.08
C ARG A 59 5.02 -3.32 -21.87
N ASN A 60 5.28 -2.06 -21.53
CA ASN A 60 6.09 -1.66 -20.39
C ASN A 60 5.34 -1.66 -19.05
N ALA A 61 4.06 -2.02 -19.03
CA ALA A 61 3.20 -1.94 -17.82
C ALA A 61 3.79 -2.68 -16.62
N PHE A 62 4.33 -3.90 -16.81
CA PHE A 62 4.91 -4.66 -15.71
C PHE A 62 6.16 -3.98 -15.13
N GLY A 63 7.08 -3.54 -15.98
CA GLY A 63 8.29 -2.81 -15.55
C GLY A 63 7.94 -1.50 -14.83
N LYS A 64 6.95 -0.76 -15.32
CA LYS A 64 6.47 0.47 -14.67
C LYS A 64 5.81 0.22 -13.33
N CYS A 65 5.01 -0.83 -13.20
CA CYS A 65 4.47 -1.25 -11.91
C CYS A 65 5.59 -1.59 -10.92
N VAL A 66 6.58 -2.40 -11.33
CA VAL A 66 7.70 -2.80 -10.48
C VAL A 66 8.51 -1.58 -10.01
N SER A 67 8.90 -0.68 -10.94
CA SER A 67 9.66 0.53 -10.59
C SER A 67 8.89 1.42 -9.63
N LYS A 68 7.62 1.71 -9.91
CA LYS A 68 6.77 2.53 -9.04
C LYS A 68 6.63 1.94 -7.64
N THR A 69 6.40 0.63 -7.54
CA THR A 69 6.27 -0.05 -6.25
C THR A 69 7.59 -0.11 -5.49
N ALA A 70 8.70 -0.33 -6.19
CA ALA A 70 10.03 -0.35 -5.57
C ALA A 70 10.41 1.02 -4.99
N ASN A 71 10.16 2.11 -5.74
CA ASN A 71 10.41 3.48 -5.29
C ASN A 71 9.57 3.82 -4.05
N ALA A 72 8.26 3.54 -4.08
CA ALA A 72 7.40 3.77 -2.93
C ALA A 72 7.81 2.96 -1.68
N LYS A 73 8.41 1.78 -1.86
CA LYS A 73 8.97 1.01 -0.75
C LYS A 73 10.30 1.58 -0.25
N ALA A 74 11.12 2.14 -1.14
CA ALA A 74 12.37 2.82 -0.76
C ALA A 74 12.06 4.08 0.07
N GLU A 75 11.18 4.94 -0.41
CA GLU A 75 10.71 6.15 0.30
C GLU A 75 10.20 5.81 1.71
N LYS A 76 9.32 4.80 1.84
CA LYS A 76 8.83 4.36 3.16
C LYS A 76 9.93 3.86 4.10
N ARG A 77 11.00 3.25 3.57
CA ARG A 77 12.14 2.82 4.39
C ARG A 77 12.98 4.00 4.86
N GLU A 78 13.16 5.00 4.01
CA GLU A 78 13.85 6.24 4.34
C GLU A 78 13.08 7.00 5.41
N ASP A 79 11.78 7.23 5.23
CA ASP A 79 10.90 7.82 6.23
C ASP A 79 10.96 7.11 7.59
N ALA A 80 11.01 5.77 7.56
CA ALA A 80 11.10 4.97 8.78
C ALA A 80 12.49 5.10 9.45
N ARG A 81 13.57 5.20 8.66
CA ARG A 81 14.93 5.41 9.18
C ARG A 81 15.08 6.78 9.82
N GLU A 82 14.62 7.83 9.14
CA GLU A 82 14.59 9.20 9.66
C GLU A 82 13.74 9.30 10.92
N GLY A 83 12.55 8.70 10.91
CA GLY A 83 11.69 8.63 12.09
C GLY A 83 12.34 7.93 13.29
N ASN A 84 13.10 6.85 13.05
CA ASN A 84 13.82 6.14 14.10
C ASN A 84 15.02 6.97 14.61
N ALA A 85 15.76 7.62 13.74
CA ALA A 85 16.88 8.49 14.11
C ALA A 85 16.40 9.70 14.94
N ALA A 86 15.37 10.40 14.47
CA ALA A 86 14.73 11.49 15.19
C ALA A 86 14.22 11.05 16.58
N ASN A 87 13.62 9.87 16.67
CA ASN A 87 13.13 9.32 17.94
C ASN A 87 14.28 9.07 18.92
N ALA A 88 15.39 8.48 18.46
CA ALA A 88 16.56 8.22 19.29
C ALA A 88 17.19 9.52 19.79
N GLU A 89 17.32 10.54 18.93
CA GLU A 89 17.88 11.83 19.29
C GLU A 89 16.97 12.59 20.28
N CYS A 90 15.66 12.63 20.05
CA CYS A 90 14.72 13.26 20.98
C CYS A 90 14.68 12.57 22.34
N LYS A 91 14.77 11.25 22.40
CA LYS A 91 14.91 10.51 23.67
C LYS A 91 16.19 10.86 24.40
N LYS A 92 17.30 10.93 23.70
CA LYS A 92 18.60 11.28 24.26
C LYS A 92 18.57 12.70 24.85
N GLN A 93 18.04 13.68 24.13
CA GLN A 93 17.89 15.06 24.61
C GLN A 93 17.00 15.16 25.84
N GLN A 94 15.85 14.46 25.83
CA GLN A 94 14.94 14.43 26.99
C GLN A 94 15.56 13.77 28.22
N GLN A 95 16.39 12.74 28.04
CA GLN A 95 17.07 12.04 29.14
C GLN A 95 18.28 12.81 29.68
N SER A 96 19.00 13.54 28.80
CA SER A 96 20.18 14.31 29.20
C SER A 96 19.84 15.58 29.97
N ASP A 97 18.79 16.30 29.55
CA ASP A 97 18.31 17.54 30.19
C ASP A 97 16.80 17.74 29.91
N ALA A 98 15.99 17.22 30.81
CA ALA A 98 14.53 17.30 30.72
C ALA A 98 14.01 18.75 30.81
N ALA A 99 14.70 19.62 31.60
CA ALA A 99 14.31 21.02 31.74
C ALA A 99 14.56 21.79 30.45
N LYS A 100 15.73 21.63 29.86
CA LYS A 100 16.07 22.22 28.57
C LYS A 100 15.18 21.69 27.45
N PHE A 101 14.91 20.40 27.43
CA PHE A 101 14.00 19.78 26.46
C PHE A 101 12.61 20.42 26.51
N ALA A 102 12.06 20.64 27.71
CA ALA A 102 10.76 21.29 27.90
C ALA A 102 10.73 22.78 27.49
N GLN A 103 11.89 23.45 27.51
CA GLN A 103 12.04 24.82 27.02
C GLN A 103 12.11 24.87 25.49
N ASP A 104 12.85 23.93 24.88
CA ASP A 104 13.08 23.89 23.43
C ASP A 104 11.85 23.33 22.69
N TYR A 105 11.15 22.38 23.30
CA TYR A 105 10.02 21.69 22.67
C TYR A 105 8.81 21.58 23.63
N LYS A 106 7.61 21.96 23.15
CA LYS A 106 6.38 21.82 23.93
C LYS A 106 6.02 20.35 24.23
N ASN A 107 6.44 19.42 23.36
CA ASN A 107 6.21 17.99 23.49
C ASN A 107 7.18 17.20 22.61
N PHE A 108 7.24 15.91 22.84
CA PHE A 108 8.09 14.98 22.09
C PHE A 108 7.83 15.01 20.57
N GLY A 109 6.56 15.20 20.16
CA GLY A 109 6.19 15.27 18.74
C GLY A 109 6.77 16.51 18.04
N GLN A 110 6.97 17.63 18.73
CA GLN A 110 7.63 18.81 18.17
C GLN A 110 9.13 18.59 18.00
N CYS A 111 9.79 17.93 18.95
CA CYS A 111 11.16 17.52 18.77
C CYS A 111 11.31 16.61 17.53
N MET A 112 10.44 15.62 17.40
CA MET A 112 10.44 14.70 16.25
C MET A 112 10.31 15.42 14.90
N LYS A 113 9.46 16.46 14.85
CA LYS A 113 9.29 17.28 13.64
C LYS A 113 10.53 18.11 13.34
N ALA A 114 11.14 18.74 14.35
CA ALA A 114 12.34 19.54 14.19
C ALA A 114 13.50 18.71 13.63
N GLN A 115 13.72 17.51 14.20
CA GLN A 115 14.78 16.61 13.77
C GLN A 115 14.59 16.09 12.32
N LYS A 116 13.36 15.91 11.87
CA LYS A 116 13.07 15.50 10.48
C LYS A 116 13.32 16.59 9.45
N HIS A 117 13.24 17.87 9.82
CA HIS A 117 13.47 18.97 8.91
C HIS A 117 14.96 19.31 8.73
N ASP A 118 15.81 19.02 9.72
CA ASP A 118 17.24 19.25 9.63
C ASP A 118 17.96 18.31 8.66
N ASP A 119 17.40 17.12 8.38
CA ASP A 119 17.99 16.14 7.47
C ASP A 119 17.61 16.39 5.97
N SER A 120 16.87 17.45 5.66
CA SER A 120 16.33 17.74 4.32
C SER A 120 17.05 18.85 3.55
N ASP A 121 18.11 19.45 4.11
CA ASP A 121 19.02 20.44 3.49
C ASP A 121 20.34 19.76 3.13
#